data_c2268a1368b1eedf3ea306c543c67416
#
_entry.id   c2268a1368b1eedf3ea306c543c67416
#
_cell.length_a   1.000
_cell.length_b   1.000
_cell.length_c   1.000
_cell.angle_alpha   90.00
_cell.angle_beta   90.00
_cell.angle_gamma   90.00
#
_symmetry.space_group_name_H-M   'P 1'
#
loop_
_entity.id
_entity.type
_entity.pdbx_description
1 polymer ?
#
loop_
_entity_poly.entity_id
_entity_poly.type
_entity_poly.pdbx_seq_one_letter_code
_entity_poly.pdbx_strand_id
1 'polypeptide(L)' 'MNEFKVGQVVRSTAGRDKGQFMVVIEVVDDHFTTISNGKLRKVSNPKKKKVKHLAK' A
#
# COMPACT_ATOMS: atom_id res chain seq x y z
N MET A 1 0.04 -14.32 7.24
CA MET A 1 -1.21 -13.99 6.54
C MET A 1 -1.30 -12.49 6.33
N ASN A 2 -1.70 -12.04 5.15
CA ASN A 2 -1.80 -10.62 4.85
C ASN A 2 -3.12 -10.07 5.41
N GLU A 3 -3.01 -9.10 6.32
CA GLU A 3 -4.18 -8.51 6.98
C GLU A 3 -4.81 -7.36 6.20
N PHE A 4 -4.16 -6.92 5.14
CA PHE A 4 -4.66 -5.79 4.35
C PHE A 4 -5.75 -6.22 3.40
N LYS A 5 -6.63 -5.28 3.06
CA LYS A 5 -7.74 -5.52 2.14
C LYS A 5 -7.73 -4.48 1.04
N VAL A 6 -8.21 -4.87 -0.13
CA VAL A 6 -8.35 -3.95 -1.26
C VAL A 6 -9.23 -2.77 -0.83
N GLY A 7 -8.78 -1.56 -1.13
CA GLY A 7 -9.47 -0.33 -0.76
C GLY A 7 -9.07 0.24 0.60
N GLN A 8 -8.27 -0.49 1.36
CA GLN A 8 -7.83 -0.03 2.68
C GLN A 8 -6.79 1.07 2.54
N VAL A 9 -6.90 2.11 3.37
CA VAL A 9 -5.90 3.15 3.46
C VAL A 9 -4.81 2.71 4.42
N VAL A 10 -3.56 2.80 3.98
CA VAL A 10 -2.40 2.43 4.77
C VAL A 10 -1.37 3.54 4.72
N ARG A 11 -0.42 3.52 5.64
CA ARG A 11 0.69 4.46 5.65
C ARG A 11 2.00 3.73 5.41
N SER A 12 2.81 4.25 4.52
CA SER A 12 4.14 3.70 4.29
C SER A 12 5.06 4.03 5.47
N THR A 13 5.81 3.04 5.95
CA THR A 13 6.70 3.19 7.08
C THR A 13 8.16 3.11 6.68
N ALA A 14 8.46 2.91 5.42
CA ALA A 14 9.84 2.78 4.94
C ALA A 14 9.95 3.20 3.49
N GLY A 15 11.14 3.56 3.08
CA GLY A 15 11.42 3.94 1.71
C GLY A 15 11.19 5.43 1.44
N ARG A 16 11.18 5.79 0.17
CA ARG A 16 11.02 7.18 -0.25
C ARG A 16 9.66 7.76 0.08
N ASP A 17 8.67 6.91 0.17
CA ASP A 17 7.29 7.32 0.44
C ASP A 17 6.93 7.20 1.92
N LYS A 18 7.92 7.07 2.79
CA LYS A 18 7.70 6.98 4.24
C LYS A 18 6.81 8.12 4.72
N GLY A 19 5.78 7.79 5.46
CA GLY A 19 4.84 8.76 6.00
C GLY A 19 3.67 9.09 5.09
N GLN A 20 3.70 8.67 3.84
CA GLN A 20 2.61 8.92 2.91
C GLN A 20 1.48 7.91 3.07
N PHE A 21 0.26 8.38 2.86
CA PHE A 21 -0.91 7.50 2.86
C PHE A 21 -1.11 6.90 1.48
N MET A 22 -1.41 5.62 1.47
CA MET A 22 -1.60 4.85 0.25
C MET A 22 -2.88 4.05 0.32
N VAL A 23 -3.36 3.62 -0.81
CA VAL A 23 -4.55 2.76 -0.90
C VAL A 23 -4.12 1.40 -1.43
N VAL A 24 -4.58 0.35 -0.77
CA VAL A 24 -4.33 -1.02 -1.22
C VAL A 24 -5.16 -1.30 -2.46
N ILE A 25 -4.49 -1.68 -3.53
CA ILE A 25 -5.13 -2.00 -4.81
C ILE A 25 -5.32 -3.50 -4.94
N GLU A 26 -4.31 -4.27 -4.51
CA GLU A 26 -4.32 -5.71 -4.66
C GLU A 26 -3.52 -6.34 -3.53
N VAL A 27 -4.03 -7.42 -2.99
CA VAL A 27 -3.29 -8.24 -2.03
C VAL A 27 -2.63 -9.36 -2.82
N VAL A 28 -1.31 -9.29 -2.96
CA VAL A 28 -0.55 -10.20 -3.81
C VAL A 28 -0.35 -11.54 -3.12
N ASP A 29 0.23 -11.50 -1.92
CA ASP A 29 0.47 -12.71 -1.12
C ASP A 29 0.65 -12.30 0.35
N ASP A 30 1.18 -13.20 1.17
CA ASP A 30 1.36 -12.94 2.60
C ASP A 30 2.38 -11.84 2.90
N HIS A 31 3.24 -11.53 1.95
CA HIS A 31 4.35 -10.60 2.16
C HIS A 31 4.24 -9.32 1.37
N PHE A 32 3.45 -9.29 0.31
CA PHE A 32 3.39 -8.16 -0.60
C PHE A 32 1.98 -7.71 -0.87
N THR A 33 1.85 -6.41 -1.07
CA THR A 33 0.58 -5.77 -1.39
C THR A 33 0.87 -4.69 -2.43
N THR A 34 0.01 -4.57 -3.43
CA THR A 34 0.10 -3.49 -4.40
C THR A 34 -0.63 -2.28 -3.86
N ILE A 35 0.06 -1.15 -3.83
CA ILE A 35 -0.48 0.10 -3.30
C ILE A 35 -0.37 1.20 -4.34
N SER A 36 -1.16 2.24 -4.16
CA SER A 36 -1.12 3.43 -5.00
C SER A 36 -1.34 4.67 -4.14
N ASN A 37 -0.83 5.80 -4.62
CA ASN A 37 -1.04 7.07 -3.96
C ASN A 37 -2.51 7.48 -4.09
N GLY A 38 -3.21 7.58 -2.96
CA GLY A 38 -4.62 7.90 -2.94
C GLY A 38 -4.96 9.38 -3.07
N LYS A 39 -3.97 10.26 -3.09
CA LYS A 39 -4.23 11.70 -3.17
C LYS A 39 -4.77 12.14 -4.51
N LEU A 40 -4.34 11.45 -5.55
CA LEU A 40 -4.82 11.71 -6.90
C LEU A 40 -5.91 10.68 -7.16
N ARG A 41 -7.08 11.13 -7.48
CA ARG A 41 -8.23 10.27 -7.73
C ARG A 41 -7.99 9.18 -8.78
N LYS A 42 -6.78 9.12 -9.30
CA LYS A 42 -6.38 8.12 -10.28
C LYS A 42 -5.49 7.10 -9.61
N VAL A 43 -5.79 5.85 -9.84
CA VAL A 43 -4.93 4.75 -9.44
C VAL A 43 -3.79 4.71 -10.46
N SER A 44 -2.77 5.54 -10.23
CA SER A 44 -1.62 5.59 -11.12
C SER A 44 -0.37 5.16 -10.38
N ASN A 45 0.57 4.57 -11.12
CA ASN A 45 1.85 4.13 -10.58
C ASN A 45 1.72 3.17 -9.40
N PRO A 46 0.95 2.08 -9.56
CA PRO A 46 0.85 1.11 -8.48
C PRO A 46 2.22 0.51 -8.18
N LYS A 47 2.50 0.32 -6.90
CA LYS A 47 3.75 -0.24 -6.43
C LYS A 47 3.49 -1.50 -5.64
N LYS A 48 4.35 -2.48 -5.80
CA LYS A 48 4.36 -3.65 -4.94
C LYS A 48 5.19 -3.32 -3.70
N LYS A 49 4.60 -3.45 -2.53
CA LYS A 49 5.24 -3.06 -1.27
C LYS A 49 5.17 -4.21 -0.28
N LYS A 50 6.23 -4.38 0.51
CA LYS A 50 6.23 -5.38 1.57
C LYS A 50 5.25 -4.98 2.66
N VAL A 51 4.45 -5.93 3.11
CA VAL A 51 3.45 -5.71 4.15
C VAL A 51 4.08 -5.14 5.42
N LYS A 52 5.28 -5.59 5.77
CA LYS A 52 5.98 -5.09 6.97
C LYS A 52 6.36 -3.61 6.89
N HIS A 53 6.31 -3.02 5.71
CA HIS A 53 6.60 -1.60 5.52
C HIS A 53 5.33 -0.75 5.43
N LEU A 54 4.20 -1.30 5.83
CA LEU A 54 2.91 -0.61 5.80
C LEU A 54 2.28 -0.65 7.20
N ALA A 55 1.65 0.46 7.56
CA ALA A 55 0.88 0.57 8.79
C ALA A 55 -0.57 0.88 8.46
N LYS A 56 -1.47 0.30 9.22
CA LYS A 56 -2.90 0.55 9.05
C LYS A 56 -3.30 1.96 9.47
#